data_f43414e63c06825729a8c22e38d081d8
#
_entry.id   f43414e63c06825729a8c22e38d081d8
#
_cell.length_a   1.000
_cell.length_b   1.000
_cell.length_c   1.000
_cell.angle_alpha   90.00
_cell.angle_beta   90.00
_cell.angle_gamma   90.00
#
_symmetry.space_group_name_H-M   'P 1'
#
loop_
_entity.id
_entity.type
_entity.pdbx_description
1 polymer ?
#
loop_
_entity_poly.entity_id
_entity_poly.type
_entity_poly.pdbx_seq_one_letter_code
_entity_poly.pdbx_strand_id
1 'polypeptide(L)'
;MDHSQYLTSMGITLCRRALFSYTSQPQGSYGLHVIFRKFVKEKKILMHDRDRDNWCAFLSDYIVFRLYIAKYILKDYAKDYTPLLHIFEGIHQIEDAFPAFFREEADPGRAVGDQSFLPPDLDTRYRAEEMDHFYNIFNAVSTKMEEKPLERNQRLKSIITSCLTILSEKNHVPLYTPIFYFFSQETLRYAQFLADFCKGLIPDEFYEVMHAMPYQAVKKEEDP
;
A
#
# COMPACT_ATOMS: atom_id res chain seq x y z
N MET A 1 -25.63 -11.45 5.72
CA MET A 1 -24.40 -11.39 4.91
C MET A 1 -23.54 -12.52 5.41
N ASP A 2 -23.12 -13.42 4.55
CA ASP A 2 -22.21 -14.50 4.93
C ASP A 2 -20.85 -13.89 5.33
N HIS A 3 -20.14 -14.59 6.24
CA HIS A 3 -18.84 -14.11 6.74
C HIS A 3 -17.83 -13.89 5.61
N SER A 4 -17.80 -14.76 4.60
CA SER A 4 -16.95 -14.61 3.41
C SER A 4 -17.27 -13.35 2.61
N GLN A 5 -18.55 -13.08 2.37
CA GLN A 5 -19.00 -11.87 1.68
C GLN A 5 -18.63 -10.59 2.46
N TYR A 6 -18.69 -10.65 3.78
CA TYR A 6 -18.25 -9.55 4.64
C TYR A 6 -16.75 -9.28 4.44
N LEU A 7 -15.92 -10.32 4.48
CA LEU A 7 -14.47 -10.17 4.29
C LEU A 7 -14.12 -9.70 2.87
N THR A 8 -14.82 -10.18 1.84
CA THR A 8 -14.66 -9.67 0.47
C THR A 8 -14.98 -8.17 0.41
N SER A 9 -16.05 -7.71 1.03
CA SER A 9 -16.39 -6.27 1.09
C SER A 9 -15.35 -5.45 1.84
N MET A 10 -14.66 -6.04 2.82
CA MET A 10 -13.52 -5.40 3.50
C MET A 10 -12.33 -5.22 2.55
N GLY A 11 -12.08 -6.15 1.63
CA GLY A 11 -11.06 -6.01 0.59
C GLY A 11 -11.28 -4.77 -0.27
N ILE A 12 -12.51 -4.54 -0.72
CA ILE A 12 -12.89 -3.33 -1.45
C ILE A 12 -12.65 -2.06 -0.59
N THR A 13 -13.02 -2.13 0.68
CA THR A 13 -12.80 -1.01 1.61
C THR A 13 -11.31 -0.70 1.81
N LEU A 14 -10.45 -1.73 1.88
CA LEU A 14 -9.01 -1.54 1.97
C LEU A 14 -8.42 -0.89 0.71
N CYS A 15 -8.94 -1.24 -0.49
CA CYS A 15 -8.54 -0.57 -1.72
C CYS A 15 -8.90 0.92 -1.68
N ARG A 16 -10.10 1.28 -1.24
CA ARG A 16 -10.47 2.69 -1.03
C ARG A 16 -9.54 3.38 -0.03
N ARG A 17 -9.19 2.72 1.05
CA ARG A 17 -8.25 3.25 2.05
C ARG A 17 -6.83 3.46 1.50
N ALA A 18 -6.41 2.73 0.46
CA ALA A 18 -5.13 2.97 -0.18
C ALA A 18 -5.02 4.37 -0.83
N LEU A 19 -6.15 4.98 -1.17
CA LEU A 19 -6.23 6.33 -1.77
C LEU A 19 -6.09 7.47 -0.75
N PHE A 20 -6.18 7.18 0.56
CA PHE A 20 -6.22 8.21 1.60
C PHE A 20 -4.92 8.32 2.37
N SER A 21 -4.60 9.54 2.83
CA SER A 21 -3.52 9.78 3.78
C SER A 21 -3.94 9.40 5.21
N TYR A 22 -2.96 8.94 5.98
CA TYR A 22 -3.12 8.55 7.39
C TYR A 22 -2.55 9.60 8.35
N THR A 23 -2.49 10.86 7.94
CA THR A 23 -2.15 11.93 8.87
C THR A 23 -3.18 12.02 9.98
N SER A 24 -2.71 12.18 11.20
CA SER A 24 -3.42 12.02 12.48
C SER A 24 -4.51 13.07 12.79
N GLN A 25 -5.15 13.67 11.81
CA GLN A 25 -6.27 14.58 12.06
C GLN A 25 -7.60 13.82 11.92
N PRO A 26 -8.40 13.72 12.99
CA PRO A 26 -9.65 12.97 13.01
C PRO A 26 -10.78 13.56 12.17
N GLN A 27 -10.59 14.71 11.55
CA GLN A 27 -11.65 15.45 10.86
C GLN A 27 -11.48 15.49 9.34
N GLY A 28 -11.52 14.36 8.70
CA GLY A 28 -11.63 14.24 7.25
C GLY A 28 -10.53 13.40 6.62
N SER A 29 -10.94 12.30 6.02
CA SER A 29 -10.06 11.51 5.15
C SER A 29 -9.82 12.30 3.87
N TYR A 30 -8.74 13.02 3.80
CA TYR A 30 -8.34 13.68 2.56
C TYR A 30 -7.66 12.68 1.64
N GLY A 31 -8.02 12.71 0.37
CA GLY A 31 -7.32 11.94 -0.65
C GLY A 31 -5.81 12.22 -0.61
N LEU A 32 -5.01 11.19 -0.87
CA LEU A 32 -3.56 11.27 -0.82
C LEU A 32 -3.00 12.41 -1.66
N HIS A 33 -3.57 12.63 -2.85
CA HIS A 33 -3.20 13.70 -3.76
C HIS A 33 -3.41 15.11 -3.18
N VAL A 34 -4.48 15.31 -2.39
CA VAL A 34 -4.77 16.60 -1.72
C VAL A 34 -3.72 16.87 -0.65
N ILE A 35 -3.41 15.88 0.17
CA ILE A 35 -2.40 15.99 1.23
C ILE A 35 -1.01 16.19 0.63
N PHE A 36 -0.69 15.49 -0.46
CA PHE A 36 0.58 15.68 -1.15
C PHE A 36 0.72 17.10 -1.71
N ARG A 37 -0.30 17.65 -2.36
CA ARG A 37 -0.30 19.06 -2.82
C ARG A 37 -0.08 20.04 -1.67
N LYS A 38 -0.78 19.83 -0.55
CA LYS A 38 -0.61 20.65 0.64
C LYS A 38 0.82 20.58 1.16
N PHE A 39 1.39 19.37 1.24
CA PHE A 39 2.77 19.15 1.66
C PHE A 39 3.78 19.87 0.75
N VAL A 40 3.63 19.73 -0.58
CA VAL A 40 4.48 20.40 -1.56
C VAL A 40 4.44 21.92 -1.40
N LYS A 41 3.24 22.49 -1.20
CA LYS A 41 3.04 23.93 -0.96
C LYS A 41 3.69 24.37 0.35
N GLU A 42 3.47 23.67 1.44
CA GLU A 42 4.03 23.99 2.76
C GLU A 42 5.56 23.90 2.78
N LYS A 43 6.12 22.93 2.09
CA LYS A 43 7.58 22.76 1.98
C LYS A 43 8.21 23.62 0.89
N LYS A 44 7.42 24.44 0.18
CA LYS A 44 7.87 25.29 -0.93
C LYS A 44 8.68 24.52 -1.99
N ILE A 45 8.26 23.29 -2.28
CA ILE A 45 8.89 22.45 -3.28
C ILE A 45 8.44 22.94 -4.65
N LEU A 46 9.38 23.27 -5.52
CA LEU A 46 9.07 23.67 -6.88
C LEU A 46 8.68 22.42 -7.69
N MET A 47 7.44 22.42 -8.19
CA MET A 47 6.96 21.46 -9.18
C MET A 47 6.66 22.24 -10.46
N HIS A 48 7.31 21.85 -11.55
CA HIS A 48 7.07 22.48 -12.84
C HIS A 48 5.83 21.87 -13.50
N ASP A 49 5.04 22.69 -14.19
CA ASP A 49 3.83 22.23 -14.89
C ASP A 49 4.14 21.12 -15.91
N ARG A 50 5.32 21.19 -16.55
CA ARG A 50 5.81 20.16 -17.48
C ARG A 50 5.96 18.77 -16.85
N ASP A 51 6.13 18.70 -15.52
CA ASP A 51 6.34 17.44 -14.80
C ASP A 51 5.01 16.90 -14.24
N ARG A 52 3.89 17.57 -14.50
CA ARG A 52 2.59 17.25 -13.95
C ARG A 52 2.15 15.82 -14.28
N ASP A 53 2.25 15.43 -15.55
CA ASP A 53 1.81 14.11 -16.00
C ASP A 53 2.67 13.01 -15.35
N ASN A 54 3.97 13.26 -15.21
CA ASN A 54 4.89 12.36 -14.51
C ASN A 54 4.47 12.18 -13.03
N TRP A 55 4.09 13.27 -12.37
CA TRP A 55 3.61 13.21 -10.99
C TRP A 55 2.25 12.52 -10.86
N CYS A 56 1.34 12.74 -11.80
CA CYS A 56 0.05 12.03 -11.84
C CYS A 56 0.29 10.53 -12.01
N ALA A 57 1.16 10.15 -12.94
CA ALA A 57 1.54 8.76 -13.17
C ALA A 57 2.21 8.15 -11.92
N PHE A 58 3.16 8.85 -11.30
CA PHE A 58 3.81 8.40 -10.07
C PHE A 58 2.81 8.17 -8.93
N LEU A 59 1.87 9.09 -8.71
CA LEU A 59 0.89 8.95 -7.62
C LEU A 59 -0.06 7.78 -7.86
N SER A 60 -0.45 7.53 -9.11
CA SER A 60 -1.27 6.39 -9.47
C SER A 60 -0.51 5.07 -9.25
N ASP A 61 0.74 4.99 -9.73
CA ASP A 61 1.62 3.83 -9.50
C ASP A 61 1.90 3.62 -8.00
N TYR A 62 2.00 4.71 -7.23
CA TYR A 62 2.15 4.64 -5.78
C TYR A 62 0.91 4.07 -5.09
N ILE A 63 -0.30 4.32 -5.60
CA ILE A 63 -1.52 3.69 -5.10
C ILE A 63 -1.49 2.18 -5.39
N VAL A 64 -1.07 1.76 -6.59
CA VAL A 64 -0.87 0.35 -6.92
C VAL A 64 0.15 -0.29 -5.96
N PHE A 65 1.22 0.40 -5.65
CA PHE A 65 2.19 -0.07 -4.66
C PHE A 65 1.55 -0.22 -3.27
N ARG A 66 0.67 0.67 -2.85
CA ARG A 66 -0.05 0.54 -1.58
C ARG A 66 -1.00 -0.67 -1.59
N LEU A 67 -1.66 -0.97 -2.71
CA LEU A 67 -2.44 -2.22 -2.86
C LEU A 67 -1.54 -3.45 -2.71
N TYR A 68 -0.36 -3.41 -3.31
CA TYR A 68 0.65 -4.45 -3.11
C TYR A 68 1.03 -4.61 -1.63
N ILE A 69 1.30 -3.53 -0.91
CA ILE A 69 1.60 -3.56 0.53
C ILE A 69 0.43 -4.16 1.33
N ALA A 70 -0.82 -3.88 0.95
CA ALA A 70 -1.98 -4.52 1.58
C ALA A 70 -1.94 -6.04 1.40
N LYS A 71 -1.72 -6.52 0.17
CA LYS A 71 -1.60 -7.96 -0.13
C LYS A 71 -0.42 -8.59 0.62
N TYR A 72 0.72 -7.92 0.65
CA TYR A 72 1.92 -8.40 1.35
C TYR A 72 1.68 -8.61 2.85
N ILE A 73 1.04 -7.65 3.51
CA ILE A 73 0.73 -7.73 4.94
C ILE A 73 -0.36 -8.76 5.20
N LEU A 74 -1.46 -8.73 4.43
CA LEU A 74 -2.56 -9.69 4.55
C LEU A 74 -2.07 -11.14 4.40
N LYS A 75 -1.17 -11.40 3.46
CA LYS A 75 -0.59 -12.73 3.24
C LYS A 75 0.11 -13.26 4.50
N ASP A 76 0.75 -12.41 5.26
CA ASP A 76 1.43 -12.77 6.51
C ASP A 76 0.40 -13.20 7.57
N TYR A 77 -0.68 -12.43 7.74
CA TYR A 77 -1.75 -12.74 8.69
C TYR A 77 -2.64 -13.92 8.24
N ALA A 78 -2.83 -14.11 6.94
CA ALA A 78 -3.61 -15.22 6.40
C ALA A 78 -2.95 -16.59 6.63
N LYS A 79 -1.67 -16.65 6.94
CA LYS A 79 -0.99 -17.89 7.37
C LYS A 79 -1.57 -18.40 8.69
N ASP A 80 -1.94 -17.47 9.58
CA ASP A 80 -2.44 -17.77 10.90
C ASP A 80 -3.98 -17.88 10.91
N TYR A 81 -4.65 -17.09 10.07
CA TYR A 81 -6.11 -17.08 9.95
C TYR A 81 -6.55 -17.09 8.48
N THR A 82 -6.74 -18.28 7.95
CA THR A 82 -7.08 -18.53 6.53
C THR A 82 -8.30 -17.75 6.00
N PRO A 83 -9.38 -17.47 6.79
CA PRO A 83 -10.51 -16.69 6.29
C PRO A 83 -10.14 -15.30 5.77
N LEU A 84 -9.02 -14.72 6.19
CA LEU A 84 -8.51 -13.46 5.63
C LEU A 84 -8.23 -13.54 4.11
N LEU A 85 -8.11 -14.75 3.54
CA LEU A 85 -7.96 -14.92 2.09
C LEU A 85 -9.16 -14.39 1.31
N HIS A 86 -10.37 -14.37 1.86
CA HIS A 86 -11.53 -13.75 1.22
C HIS A 86 -11.38 -12.23 1.00
N ILE A 87 -10.52 -11.58 1.78
CA ILE A 87 -10.18 -10.16 1.56
C ILE A 87 -9.48 -9.96 0.22
N PHE A 88 -8.65 -10.93 -0.21
CA PHE A 88 -7.97 -10.88 -1.50
C PHE A 88 -8.95 -10.89 -2.66
N GLU A 89 -10.07 -11.60 -2.56
CA GLU A 89 -11.13 -11.61 -3.58
C GLU A 89 -11.66 -10.19 -3.84
N GLY A 90 -11.90 -9.43 -2.76
CA GLY A 90 -12.32 -8.03 -2.87
C GLY A 90 -11.24 -7.12 -3.46
N ILE A 91 -9.97 -7.38 -3.15
CA ILE A 91 -8.85 -6.63 -3.75
C ILE A 91 -8.75 -6.95 -5.25
N HIS A 92 -8.84 -8.22 -5.65
CA HIS A 92 -8.79 -8.63 -7.05
C HIS A 92 -9.92 -8.02 -7.89
N GLN A 93 -11.15 -7.94 -7.34
CA GLN A 93 -12.25 -7.26 -8.02
C GLN A 93 -11.93 -5.79 -8.36
N ILE A 94 -11.19 -5.11 -7.50
CA ILE A 94 -10.75 -3.73 -7.76
C ILE A 94 -9.57 -3.70 -8.75
N GLU A 95 -8.65 -4.64 -8.66
CA GLU A 95 -7.50 -4.73 -9.58
C GLU A 95 -7.96 -4.93 -11.02
N ASP A 96 -8.94 -5.80 -11.24
CA ASP A 96 -9.54 -6.06 -12.56
C ASP A 96 -10.25 -4.84 -13.15
N ALA A 97 -10.76 -3.95 -12.30
CA ALA A 97 -11.47 -2.74 -12.68
C ALA A 97 -10.72 -1.45 -12.28
N PHE A 98 -9.38 -1.52 -12.08
CA PHE A 98 -8.61 -0.44 -11.49
C PHE A 98 -8.76 0.91 -12.19
N PRO A 99 -8.74 1.01 -13.53
CA PRO A 99 -8.93 2.31 -14.19
C PRO A 99 -10.27 2.98 -13.87
N ALA A 100 -11.35 2.20 -13.85
CA ALA A 100 -12.69 2.70 -13.50
C ALA A 100 -12.75 3.10 -12.01
N PHE A 101 -12.28 2.23 -11.14
CA PHE A 101 -12.19 2.49 -9.70
C PHE A 101 -11.38 3.75 -9.39
N PHE A 102 -10.20 3.89 -10.01
CA PHE A 102 -9.34 5.05 -9.78
C PHE A 102 -10.01 6.34 -10.28
N ARG A 103 -10.69 6.29 -11.42
CA ARG A 103 -11.42 7.43 -11.97
C ARG A 103 -12.56 7.87 -11.06
N GLU A 104 -13.29 6.92 -10.49
CA GLU A 104 -14.44 7.22 -9.62
C GLU A 104 -14.04 7.74 -8.24
N GLU A 105 -13.02 7.15 -7.63
CA GLU A 105 -12.65 7.38 -6.23
C GLU A 105 -11.54 8.43 -6.07
N ALA A 106 -10.62 8.53 -7.04
CA ALA A 106 -9.44 9.39 -6.96
C ALA A 106 -9.51 10.63 -7.85
N ASP A 107 -10.56 10.77 -8.69
CA ASP A 107 -10.71 11.97 -9.51
C ASP A 107 -10.97 13.20 -8.63
N PRO A 108 -10.03 14.14 -8.56
CA PRO A 108 -10.19 15.35 -7.76
C PRO A 108 -11.20 16.34 -8.36
N GLY A 109 -11.59 16.18 -9.62
CA GLY A 109 -12.61 16.99 -10.27
C GLY A 109 -13.96 16.93 -9.56
N ARG A 110 -14.26 15.85 -8.84
CA ARG A 110 -15.43 15.72 -7.98
C ARG A 110 -15.35 16.56 -6.70
N ALA A 111 -14.15 16.82 -6.19
CA ALA A 111 -14.00 17.45 -4.88
C ALA A 111 -13.59 18.94 -4.91
N VAL A 112 -12.88 19.41 -5.93
CA VAL A 112 -12.20 20.73 -5.89
C VAL A 112 -12.17 21.47 -7.24
N GLY A 113 -12.94 21.10 -8.22
CA GLY A 113 -13.17 21.94 -9.42
C GLY A 113 -12.00 22.21 -10.37
N ASP A 114 -10.77 21.72 -10.14
CA ASP A 114 -9.64 22.32 -10.86
C ASP A 114 -8.58 21.38 -11.32
N GLN A 115 -8.52 20.41 -11.89
CA GLN A 115 -7.44 19.61 -12.50
C GLN A 115 -7.47 18.12 -12.11
N SER A 116 -7.86 17.29 -13.05
CA SER A 116 -7.75 15.85 -12.99
C SER A 116 -6.32 15.43 -12.56
N PHE A 117 -6.25 14.54 -11.59
CA PHE A 117 -5.03 13.90 -11.13
C PHE A 117 -4.79 12.57 -11.85
N LEU A 118 -5.61 12.30 -12.85
CA LEU A 118 -5.55 11.08 -13.62
C LEU A 118 -4.37 11.15 -14.60
N PRO A 119 -3.57 10.09 -14.70
CA PRO A 119 -2.56 10.02 -15.74
C PRO A 119 -3.24 9.96 -17.13
N PRO A 120 -2.64 10.56 -18.17
CA PRO A 120 -3.23 10.60 -19.50
C PRO A 120 -3.41 9.22 -20.14
N ASP A 121 -2.64 8.24 -19.68
CA ASP A 121 -2.61 6.86 -20.17
C ASP A 121 -3.29 5.86 -19.20
N LEU A 122 -4.18 6.33 -18.32
CA LEU A 122 -4.81 5.55 -17.26
C LEU A 122 -5.35 4.19 -17.74
N ASP A 123 -6.12 4.21 -18.84
CA ASP A 123 -6.82 3.01 -19.34
C ASP A 123 -5.87 1.96 -19.96
N THR A 124 -4.70 2.39 -20.41
CA THR A 124 -3.67 1.49 -20.95
C THR A 124 -2.66 1.06 -19.90
N ARG A 125 -2.34 1.94 -18.98
CA ARG A 125 -1.34 1.74 -17.91
C ARG A 125 -1.74 0.67 -16.91
N TYR A 126 -3.03 0.50 -16.64
CA TYR A 126 -3.53 -0.39 -15.58
C TYR A 126 -4.45 -1.48 -16.11
N ARG A 127 -4.16 -2.01 -17.29
CA ARG A 127 -4.70 -3.29 -17.74
C ARG A 127 -4.21 -4.40 -16.82
N ALA A 128 -4.92 -5.51 -16.75
CA ALA A 128 -4.56 -6.63 -15.88
C ALA A 128 -3.10 -7.08 -16.06
N GLU A 129 -2.60 -7.13 -17.28
CA GLU A 129 -1.21 -7.48 -17.61
C GLU A 129 -0.20 -6.47 -17.03
N GLU A 130 -0.53 -5.19 -17.03
CA GLU A 130 0.32 -4.14 -16.48
C GLU A 130 0.32 -4.17 -14.95
N MET A 131 -0.83 -4.46 -14.33
CA MET A 131 -0.92 -4.66 -12.89
C MET A 131 -0.07 -5.84 -12.43
N ASP A 132 -0.12 -6.97 -13.17
CA ASP A 132 0.72 -8.13 -12.92
C ASP A 132 2.20 -7.79 -13.06
N HIS A 133 2.57 -6.98 -14.05
CA HIS A 133 3.93 -6.52 -14.21
C HIS A 133 4.42 -5.71 -13.00
N PHE A 134 3.62 -4.78 -12.48
CA PHE A 134 3.93 -4.06 -11.25
C PHE A 134 4.14 -5.01 -10.06
N TYR A 135 3.23 -5.94 -9.87
CA TYR A 135 3.32 -6.88 -8.76
C TYR A 135 4.54 -7.80 -8.88
N ASN A 136 4.93 -8.20 -10.08
CA ASN A 136 6.15 -8.97 -10.30
C ASN A 136 7.40 -8.19 -9.88
N ILE A 137 7.46 -6.88 -10.21
CA ILE A 137 8.56 -6.01 -9.77
C ILE A 137 8.60 -5.93 -8.23
N PHE A 138 7.47 -5.66 -7.60
CA PHE A 138 7.40 -5.51 -6.14
C PHE A 138 7.66 -6.83 -5.41
N ASN A 139 7.20 -7.96 -5.97
CA ASN A 139 7.49 -9.30 -5.46
C ASN A 139 8.99 -9.60 -5.54
N ALA A 140 9.65 -9.28 -6.64
CA ALA A 140 11.10 -9.48 -6.76
C ALA A 140 11.89 -8.69 -5.70
N VAL A 141 11.45 -7.46 -5.39
CA VAL A 141 12.04 -6.65 -4.31
C VAL A 141 11.80 -7.30 -2.95
N SER A 142 10.58 -7.70 -2.62
CA SER A 142 10.25 -8.28 -1.32
C SER A 142 10.93 -9.63 -1.10
N THR A 143 10.96 -10.51 -2.09
CA THR A 143 11.68 -11.79 -2.02
C THR A 143 13.17 -11.57 -1.72
N LYS A 144 13.81 -10.64 -2.44
CA LYS A 144 15.22 -10.29 -2.18
C LYS A 144 15.46 -9.76 -0.76
N MET A 145 14.46 -9.07 -0.17
CA MET A 145 14.56 -8.57 1.21
C MET A 145 14.24 -9.66 2.24
N GLU A 146 13.42 -10.66 1.89
CA GLU A 146 13.14 -11.82 2.73
C GLU A 146 14.35 -12.74 2.90
N GLU A 147 15.22 -12.81 1.90
CA GLU A 147 16.49 -13.57 1.97
C GLU A 147 17.51 -12.95 2.93
N LYS A 148 17.33 -11.69 3.32
CA LYS A 148 18.26 -10.99 4.23
C LYS A 148 17.88 -11.24 5.69
N PRO A 149 18.85 -11.33 6.61
CA PRO A 149 18.59 -11.46 8.04
C PRO A 149 18.12 -10.14 8.67
N LEU A 150 16.97 -9.63 8.20
CA LEU A 150 16.38 -8.39 8.65
C LEU A 150 15.17 -8.66 9.53
N GLU A 151 15.02 -7.88 10.59
CA GLU A 151 13.76 -7.84 11.34
C GLU A 151 12.60 -7.37 10.46
N ARG A 152 11.36 -7.79 10.80
CA ARG A 152 10.14 -7.47 10.03
C ARG A 152 10.03 -5.99 9.68
N ASN A 153 10.24 -5.10 10.65
CA ASN A 153 10.15 -3.65 10.44
C ASN A 153 11.27 -3.10 9.54
N GLN A 154 12.48 -3.63 9.67
CA GLN A 154 13.61 -3.24 8.81
C GLN A 154 13.39 -3.73 7.38
N ARG A 155 12.88 -4.95 7.23
CA ARG A 155 12.51 -5.53 5.94
C ARG A 155 11.45 -4.69 5.23
N LEU A 156 10.36 -4.35 5.92
CA LEU A 156 9.32 -3.50 5.37
C LEU A 156 9.84 -2.13 4.93
N LYS A 157 10.66 -1.47 5.76
CA LYS A 157 11.30 -0.20 5.39
C LYS A 157 12.17 -0.34 4.15
N SER A 158 12.91 -1.43 4.03
CA SER A 158 13.77 -1.70 2.86
C SER A 158 12.97 -1.94 1.59
N ILE A 159 11.85 -2.68 1.68
CA ILE A 159 10.91 -2.88 0.57
C ILE A 159 10.34 -1.51 0.13
N ILE A 160 9.83 -0.71 1.07
CA ILE A 160 9.27 0.62 0.79
C ILE A 160 10.30 1.50 0.08
N THR A 161 11.51 1.58 0.62
CA THR A 161 12.59 2.38 0.04
C THR A 161 12.89 1.96 -1.39
N SER A 162 13.10 0.67 -1.62
CA SER A 162 13.45 0.15 -2.96
C SER A 162 12.31 0.37 -3.96
N CYS A 163 11.06 0.11 -3.57
CA CYS A 163 9.92 0.29 -4.47
C CYS A 163 9.67 1.76 -4.79
N LEU A 164 9.79 2.67 -3.83
CA LEU A 164 9.67 4.11 -4.10
C LEU A 164 10.76 4.60 -5.05
N THR A 165 11.97 4.10 -4.94
CA THR A 165 13.05 4.42 -5.89
C THR A 165 12.70 3.95 -7.29
N ILE A 166 12.25 2.71 -7.46
CA ILE A 166 11.82 2.17 -8.75
C ILE A 166 10.68 3.00 -9.38
N LEU A 167 9.67 3.35 -8.57
CA LEU A 167 8.55 4.17 -9.04
C LEU A 167 9.00 5.58 -9.45
N SER A 168 9.94 6.16 -8.73
CA SER A 168 10.55 7.46 -9.05
C SER A 168 11.26 7.42 -10.39
N GLU A 169 12.10 6.42 -10.59
CA GLU A 169 12.86 6.23 -11.83
C GLU A 169 11.93 5.99 -13.03
N LYS A 170 10.95 5.09 -12.86
CA LYS A 170 9.95 4.75 -13.89
C LYS A 170 9.17 5.97 -14.37
N ASN A 171 8.79 6.85 -13.45
CA ASN A 171 7.94 8.00 -13.75
C ASN A 171 8.76 9.30 -13.95
N HIS A 172 10.07 9.21 -13.94
CA HIS A 172 10.96 10.37 -14.09
C HIS A 172 10.66 11.51 -13.11
N VAL A 173 10.26 11.17 -11.88
CA VAL A 173 10.01 12.15 -10.83
C VAL A 173 11.16 12.16 -9.82
N PRO A 174 11.73 13.31 -9.48
CA PRO A 174 12.78 13.39 -8.47
C PRO A 174 12.19 13.22 -7.06
N LEU A 175 12.59 12.18 -6.35
CA LEU A 175 12.25 12.03 -4.94
C LEU A 175 13.30 12.73 -4.07
N TYR A 176 13.18 14.03 -3.90
CA TYR A 176 13.96 14.76 -2.90
C TYR A 176 13.67 14.24 -1.49
N THR A 177 14.62 14.36 -0.59
CA THR A 177 14.52 13.84 0.78
C THR A 177 13.17 14.12 1.48
N PRO A 178 12.60 15.34 1.45
CA PRO A 178 11.30 15.59 2.07
C PRO A 178 10.14 14.83 1.43
N ILE A 179 10.15 14.69 0.08
CA ILE A 179 9.10 13.96 -0.67
C ILE A 179 9.24 12.47 -0.43
N PHE A 180 10.44 11.94 -0.49
CA PHE A 180 10.74 10.55 -0.16
C PHE A 180 10.27 10.19 1.24
N TYR A 181 10.59 11.05 2.22
CA TYR A 181 10.15 10.87 3.60
C TYR A 181 8.62 10.89 3.71
N PHE A 182 7.94 11.79 3.02
CA PHE A 182 6.48 11.85 2.99
C PHE A 182 5.88 10.51 2.55
N PHE A 183 6.25 9.99 1.37
CA PHE A 183 5.71 8.73 0.87
C PHE A 183 6.09 7.52 1.72
N SER A 184 7.30 7.50 2.25
CA SER A 184 7.74 6.45 3.18
C SER A 184 6.89 6.43 4.44
N GLN A 185 6.62 7.58 5.05
CA GLN A 185 5.79 7.68 6.25
C GLN A 185 4.33 7.34 5.98
N GLU A 186 3.76 7.79 4.86
CA GLU A 186 2.40 7.44 4.46
C GLU A 186 2.24 5.93 4.23
N THR A 187 3.25 5.28 3.63
CA THR A 187 3.22 3.82 3.44
C THR A 187 3.35 3.08 4.77
N LEU A 188 4.22 3.53 5.67
CA LEU A 188 4.37 2.90 6.99
C LEU A 188 3.11 3.04 7.85
N ARG A 189 2.45 4.19 7.82
CA ARG A 189 1.18 4.40 8.53
C ARG A 189 0.07 3.52 7.95
N TYR A 190 0.03 3.38 6.62
CA TYR A 190 -0.91 2.49 5.98
C TYR A 190 -0.64 1.03 6.34
N ALA A 191 0.62 0.61 6.35
CA ALA A 191 1.01 -0.73 6.77
C ALA A 191 0.65 -1.02 8.24
N GLN A 192 0.82 -0.05 9.13
CA GLN A 192 0.40 -0.17 10.53
C GLN A 192 -1.12 -0.31 10.62
N PHE A 193 -1.87 0.54 9.92
CA PHE A 193 -3.33 0.42 9.87
C PHE A 193 -3.77 -0.97 9.40
N LEU A 194 -3.14 -1.52 8.35
CA LEU A 194 -3.45 -2.87 7.86
C LEU A 194 -3.17 -3.95 8.89
N ALA A 195 -2.04 -3.83 9.60
CA ALA A 195 -1.68 -4.76 10.65
C ALA A 195 -2.71 -4.75 11.80
N ASP A 196 -3.12 -3.57 12.23
CA ASP A 196 -4.12 -3.42 13.30
C ASP A 196 -5.51 -3.88 12.83
N PHE A 197 -5.84 -3.62 11.57
CA PHE A 197 -7.08 -4.11 10.94
C PHE A 197 -7.12 -5.64 10.91
N CYS A 198 -6.05 -6.29 10.44
CA CYS A 198 -5.96 -7.75 10.40
C CYS A 198 -6.08 -8.36 11.80
N LYS A 199 -5.40 -7.78 12.78
CA LYS A 199 -5.51 -8.22 14.19
C LYS A 199 -6.95 -8.14 14.70
N GLY A 200 -7.67 -7.06 14.39
CA GLY A 200 -9.06 -6.89 14.81
C GLY A 200 -10.06 -7.85 14.15
N LEU A 201 -9.66 -8.52 13.07
CA LEU A 201 -10.48 -9.53 12.37
C LEU A 201 -10.20 -10.96 12.84
N ILE A 202 -9.07 -11.20 13.50
CA ILE A 202 -8.72 -12.52 14.03
C ILE A 202 -9.40 -12.69 15.38
N PRO A 203 -10.23 -13.73 15.59
CA PRO A 203 -10.84 -13.98 16.88
C PRO A 203 -9.81 -14.19 18.00
N ASP A 204 -10.10 -13.72 19.21
CA ASP A 204 -9.20 -13.80 20.36
C ASP A 204 -8.73 -15.24 20.66
N GLU A 205 -9.57 -16.22 20.42
CA GLU A 205 -9.28 -17.66 20.57
C GLU A 205 -8.06 -18.10 19.75
N PHE A 206 -7.82 -17.48 18.59
CA PHE A 206 -6.66 -17.75 17.76
C PHE A 206 -5.37 -17.10 18.30
N TYR A 207 -5.49 -15.97 19.00
CA TYR A 207 -4.35 -15.36 19.67
C TYR A 207 -3.87 -16.15 20.87
N GLU A 208 -4.77 -16.74 21.63
CA GLU A 208 -4.42 -17.57 22.80
C GLU A 208 -3.64 -18.82 22.37
N VAL A 209 -4.02 -19.46 21.26
CA VAL A 209 -3.31 -20.62 20.71
C VAL A 209 -1.92 -20.24 20.23
N MET A 210 -1.75 -19.08 19.58
CA MET A 210 -0.45 -18.60 19.08
C MET A 210 0.50 -18.21 20.22
N HIS A 211 -0.03 -17.65 21.31
CA HIS A 211 0.79 -17.31 22.48
C HIS A 211 1.02 -18.50 23.43
N ALA A 212 0.20 -19.56 23.34
CA ALA A 212 0.39 -20.78 24.08
C ALA A 212 1.44 -21.73 23.48
N MET A 213 1.91 -21.48 22.24
CA MET A 213 3.06 -22.23 21.73
C MET A 213 4.32 -21.76 22.45
N PRO A 214 4.96 -22.66 23.25
CA PRO A 214 6.17 -22.29 23.95
C PRO A 214 7.22 -21.88 22.93
N TYR A 215 7.77 -20.70 23.12
CA TYR A 215 8.97 -20.26 22.43
C TYR A 215 10.04 -21.34 22.69
N GLN A 216 10.25 -22.22 21.71
CA GLN A 216 11.37 -23.15 21.78
C GLN A 216 12.63 -22.31 21.64
N ALA A 217 13.14 -21.90 22.80
CA ALA A 217 14.47 -21.37 22.88
C ALA A 217 15.40 -22.42 22.26
N VAL A 218 15.99 -22.08 21.13
CA VAL A 218 17.10 -22.87 20.56
C VAL A 218 18.15 -22.95 21.64
N LYS A 219 18.21 -24.08 22.35
CA LYS A 219 19.33 -24.41 23.21
C LYS A 219 20.55 -24.38 22.32
N LYS A 220 21.41 -23.38 22.51
CA LYS A 220 22.79 -23.48 22.05
C LYS A 220 23.33 -24.75 22.72
N GLU A 221 23.60 -25.78 21.93
CA GLU A 221 24.47 -26.86 22.33
C GLU A 221 25.86 -26.21 22.57
N GLU A 222 26.21 -26.12 23.84
CA GLU A 222 27.60 -25.89 24.23
C GLU A 222 28.33 -27.18 23.87
N ASP A 223 29.16 -27.13 22.83
CA ASP A 223 30.11 -28.17 22.51
C ASP A 223 31.15 -28.28 23.65
N PRO A 224 31.57 -29.50 23.99
CA PRO A 224 32.46 -29.82 25.12
C PRO A 224 33.91 -29.38 24.93
#